data_0a0c5549061fed77dff140a818abe52e
#
_entry.id   0a0c5549061fed77dff140a818abe52e
#
_cell.length_a   1.000
_cell.length_b   1.000
_cell.length_c   1.000
_cell.angle_alpha   90.00
_cell.angle_beta   90.00
_cell.angle_gamma   90.00
#
_symmetry.space_group_name_H-M   'P 1'
#
loop_
_entity.id
_entity.type
_entity.pdbx_description
1 polymer ?
#
loop_
_entity_poly.entity_id
_entity_poly.type
_entity_poly.pdbx_seq_one_letter_code
_entity_poly.pdbx_strand_id
1 'polypeptide(L)'
;MQLQRGEIQGYDFNRMVLEFTMLNQGKVILCAISTAAMDDLEGRRDVRPDQRVDQFMRLREVIEERASRKFFEEQARADRPVVLRSNDFFRTPR
;
A
#
# COMPACT_ATOMS: atom_id res chain seq x y z
N MET A 1 -5.54 10.84 -12.67
CA MET A 1 -4.31 10.14 -13.07
C MET A 1 -4.08 8.96 -12.14
N GLN A 2 -3.55 7.90 -12.67
CA GLN A 2 -3.27 6.70 -11.89
C GLN A 2 -1.90 6.15 -12.23
N LEU A 3 -1.27 5.57 -11.22
CA LEU A 3 -0.09 4.76 -11.43
C LEU A 3 -0.49 3.43 -12.04
N GLN A 4 0.43 2.83 -12.79
CA GLN A 4 0.22 1.52 -13.34
C GLN A 4 0.70 0.46 -12.34
N ARG A 5 0.10 -0.74 -12.45
CA ARG A 5 0.44 -1.84 -11.56
C ARG A 5 1.87 -2.30 -11.79
N GLY A 6 2.60 -2.46 -10.71
CA GLY A 6 3.94 -3.04 -10.73
C GLY A 6 3.93 -4.45 -10.15
N GLU A 7 4.88 -4.72 -9.26
CA GLU A 7 5.10 -6.05 -8.71
C GLU A 7 5.00 -6.06 -7.19
N ILE A 8 4.63 -7.21 -6.65
CA ILE A 8 4.66 -7.45 -5.22
C ILE A 8 6.09 -7.86 -4.87
N GLN A 9 6.70 -7.17 -3.92
CA GLN A 9 8.07 -7.49 -3.49
C GLN A 9 8.11 -8.38 -2.26
N GLY A 10 7.07 -8.33 -1.43
CA GLY A 10 6.96 -9.24 -0.32
C GLY A 10 6.75 -8.53 1.01
N TYR A 11 6.63 -9.36 2.05
CA TYR A 11 6.37 -8.87 3.39
C TYR A 11 7.67 -8.62 4.13
N ASP A 12 7.80 -7.42 4.69
CA ASP A 12 8.92 -7.06 5.56
C ASP A 12 8.46 -7.24 7.01
N PHE A 13 8.93 -8.32 7.61
CA PHE A 13 8.54 -8.68 8.97
C PHE A 13 8.99 -7.65 9.99
N ASN A 14 10.17 -7.08 9.82
CA ASN A 14 10.71 -6.14 10.79
C ASN A 14 9.95 -4.84 10.81
N ARG A 15 9.52 -4.36 9.65
CA ARG A 15 8.78 -3.11 9.54
C ARG A 15 7.28 -3.32 9.55
N MET A 16 6.84 -4.57 9.46
CA MET A 16 5.41 -4.93 9.41
C MET A 16 4.67 -4.22 8.29
N VAL A 17 5.29 -4.25 7.11
CA VAL A 17 4.68 -3.71 5.90
C VAL A 17 4.80 -4.73 4.78
N LEU A 18 3.88 -4.68 3.83
CA LEU A 18 4.02 -5.41 2.59
C LEU A 18 4.50 -4.44 1.53
N GLU A 19 5.60 -4.79 0.86
CA GLU A 19 6.23 -3.94 -0.13
C GLU A 19 5.78 -4.33 -1.53
N PHE A 20 5.53 -3.31 -2.34
CA PHE A 20 5.15 -3.49 -3.73
C PHE A 20 5.62 -2.29 -4.54
N THR A 21 5.51 -2.40 -5.85
CA THR A 21 5.86 -1.28 -6.73
C THR A 21 4.67 -0.90 -7.58
N MET A 22 4.66 0.35 -7.98
CA MET A 22 3.78 0.87 -9.02
C MET A 22 4.65 1.54 -10.08
N LEU A 23 4.07 1.86 -11.22
CA LEU A 23 4.80 2.48 -12.31
C LEU A 23 4.18 3.80 -12.68
N ASN A 24 5.03 4.79 -12.91
CA ASN A 24 4.60 6.09 -13.41
C ASN A 24 5.37 6.37 -14.69
N GLN A 25 4.71 6.14 -15.83
CA GLN A 25 5.33 6.34 -17.13
C GLN A 25 6.65 5.59 -17.25
N GLY A 26 6.66 4.35 -16.83
CA GLY A 26 7.84 3.50 -16.88
C GLY A 26 8.79 3.64 -15.71
N LYS A 27 8.59 4.65 -14.86
CA LYS A 27 9.43 4.83 -13.69
C LYS A 27 8.86 4.04 -12.51
N VAL A 28 9.73 3.30 -11.83
CA VAL A 28 9.34 2.48 -10.69
C VAL A 28 9.13 3.36 -9.45
N ILE A 29 7.98 3.21 -8.83
CA ILE A 29 7.63 3.88 -7.58
C ILE A 29 7.55 2.83 -6.49
N LEU A 30 8.39 2.97 -5.47
CA LEU A 30 8.40 2.05 -4.34
C LEU A 30 7.22 2.36 -3.42
N CYS A 31 6.50 1.32 -3.03
CA CYS A 31 5.31 1.46 -2.19
C CYS A 31 5.34 0.44 -1.06
N ALA A 32 4.62 0.73 -0.01
CA ALA A 32 4.42 -0.20 1.09
C ALA A 32 3.08 0.08 1.74
N ILE A 33 2.51 -0.95 2.34
CA ILE A 33 1.29 -0.80 3.13
C ILE A 33 1.48 -1.54 4.45
N SER A 34 1.09 -0.89 5.55
CA SER A 34 1.23 -1.50 6.86
C SER A 34 0.25 -2.66 7.02
N THR A 35 0.65 -3.65 7.83
CA THR A 35 -0.24 -4.78 8.13
C THR A 35 -1.48 -4.30 8.87
N ALA A 36 -1.33 -3.29 9.73
CA ALA A 36 -2.47 -2.72 10.43
C ALA A 36 -3.51 -2.15 9.45
N ALA A 37 -3.05 -1.48 8.40
CA ALA A 37 -3.97 -0.93 7.40
C ALA A 37 -4.72 -2.04 6.68
N MET A 38 -4.02 -3.12 6.31
CA MET A 38 -4.67 -4.24 5.65
C MET A 38 -5.69 -4.92 6.56
N ASP A 39 -5.31 -5.10 7.83
CA ASP A 39 -6.23 -5.70 8.81
C ASP A 39 -7.47 -4.83 9.00
N ASP A 40 -7.29 -3.52 9.08
CA ASP A 40 -8.42 -2.61 9.22
C ASP A 40 -9.34 -2.64 8.00
N LEU A 41 -8.75 -2.72 6.79
CA LEU A 41 -9.54 -2.78 5.57
C LEU A 41 -10.41 -4.04 5.51
N GLU A 42 -9.92 -5.16 6.03
CA GLU A 42 -10.66 -6.41 6.02
C GLU A 42 -11.44 -6.67 7.31
N GLY A 43 -11.19 -5.88 8.36
CA GLY A 43 -11.82 -6.13 9.66
C GLY A 43 -11.31 -7.41 10.29
N ARG A 44 -10.06 -7.78 10.04
CA ARG A 44 -9.48 -9.03 10.53
C ARG A 44 -8.29 -8.75 11.43
N ARG A 45 -8.05 -9.68 12.36
CA ARG A 45 -6.91 -9.58 13.29
C ARG A 45 -6.13 -10.90 13.38
N ASP A 46 -6.48 -11.87 12.55
CA ASP A 46 -5.92 -13.22 12.64
C ASP A 46 -5.01 -13.58 11.48
N VAL A 47 -4.54 -12.59 10.73
CA VAL A 47 -3.72 -12.85 9.54
C VAL A 47 -2.28 -13.09 9.97
N ARG A 48 -1.72 -14.21 9.53
CA ARG A 48 -0.34 -14.57 9.84
C ARG A 48 0.63 -14.01 8.83
N PRO A 49 1.92 -13.90 9.19
CA PRO A 49 2.92 -13.35 8.25
C PRO A 49 2.95 -14.06 6.91
N ASP A 50 2.78 -15.38 6.88
CA ASP A 50 2.82 -16.13 5.62
C ASP A 50 1.55 -15.93 4.78
N GLN A 51 0.57 -15.21 5.29
CA GLN A 51 -0.69 -14.91 4.60
C GLN A 51 -0.77 -13.47 4.11
N ARG A 52 0.27 -12.66 4.33
CA ARG A 52 0.18 -11.23 4.02
C ARG A 52 0.13 -10.95 2.53
N VAL A 53 0.82 -11.74 1.72
CA VAL A 53 0.74 -11.56 0.26
C VAL A 53 -0.67 -11.87 -0.23
N ASP A 54 -1.28 -12.93 0.27
CA ASP A 54 -2.66 -13.26 -0.11
C ASP A 54 -3.62 -12.15 0.33
N GLN A 55 -3.43 -11.62 1.53
CA GLN A 55 -4.24 -10.51 2.01
C GLN A 55 -4.12 -9.29 1.08
N PHE A 56 -2.89 -8.96 0.68
CA PHE A 56 -2.67 -7.88 -0.26
C PHE A 56 -3.41 -8.14 -1.58
N MET A 57 -3.34 -9.37 -2.08
CA MET A 57 -4.00 -9.70 -3.34
C MET A 57 -5.50 -9.48 -3.28
N ARG A 58 -6.11 -9.79 -2.14
CA ARG A 58 -7.56 -9.55 -1.98
C ARG A 58 -7.91 -8.07 -1.95
N LEU A 59 -6.99 -7.22 -1.51
CA LEU A 59 -7.21 -5.78 -1.32
C LEU A 59 -6.54 -4.95 -2.40
N ARG A 60 -5.96 -5.60 -3.41
CA ARG A 60 -5.02 -4.94 -4.31
C ARG A 60 -5.58 -3.71 -4.99
N GLU A 61 -6.82 -3.78 -5.48
CA GLU A 61 -7.40 -2.65 -6.19
C GLU A 61 -7.55 -1.43 -5.29
N VAL A 62 -8.04 -1.64 -4.08
CA VAL A 62 -8.21 -0.55 -3.11
C VAL A 62 -6.86 0.04 -2.73
N ILE A 63 -5.87 -0.82 -2.51
CA ILE A 63 -4.54 -0.37 -2.11
C ILE A 63 -3.88 0.42 -3.24
N GLU A 64 -3.95 -0.10 -4.46
CA GLU A 64 -3.30 0.55 -5.60
C GLU A 64 -3.96 1.88 -5.92
N GLU A 65 -5.28 1.95 -5.82
CA GLU A 65 -5.98 3.22 -6.03
C GLU A 65 -5.54 4.27 -5.02
N ARG A 66 -5.45 3.88 -3.75
CA ARG A 66 -5.04 4.82 -2.71
C ARG A 66 -3.57 5.24 -2.86
N ALA A 67 -2.72 4.29 -3.26
CA ALA A 67 -1.31 4.60 -3.52
C ALA A 67 -1.18 5.62 -4.64
N SER A 68 -1.93 5.43 -5.73
CA SER A 68 -1.92 6.39 -6.84
C SER A 68 -2.35 7.78 -6.37
N ARG A 69 -3.43 7.84 -5.61
CA ARG A 69 -3.93 9.12 -5.13
C ARG A 69 -2.92 9.80 -4.22
N LYS A 70 -2.35 9.07 -3.29
CA LYS A 70 -1.36 9.64 -2.39
C LYS A 70 -0.14 10.15 -3.14
N PHE A 71 0.32 9.39 -4.13
CA PHE A 71 1.47 9.81 -4.92
C PHE A 71 1.21 11.14 -5.61
N PHE A 72 0.10 11.24 -6.34
CA PHE A 72 -0.16 12.44 -7.13
C PHE A 72 -0.56 13.65 -6.29
N GLU A 73 -1.23 13.41 -5.16
CA GLU A 73 -1.69 14.52 -4.31
C GLU A 73 -0.63 15.01 -3.34
N GLU A 74 0.24 14.11 -2.87
CA GLU A 74 1.10 14.44 -1.75
C GLU A 74 2.59 14.30 -2.03
N GLN A 75 2.99 13.44 -2.99
CA GLN A 75 4.38 13.06 -3.13
C GLN A 75 4.91 13.10 -4.55
N ALA A 76 4.21 13.75 -5.48
CA ALA A 76 4.55 13.70 -6.90
C ALA A 76 5.98 14.18 -7.20
N ARG A 77 6.56 15.02 -6.33
CA ARG A 77 7.89 15.57 -6.54
C ARG A 77 8.94 14.98 -5.63
N ALA A 78 8.57 14.01 -4.80
CA ALA A 78 9.49 13.45 -3.83
C ALA A 78 9.99 12.09 -4.31
N ASP A 79 11.29 11.82 -4.05
CA ASP A 79 11.87 10.51 -4.29
C ASP A 79 11.69 9.61 -3.09
N ARG A 80 10.55 9.69 -2.44
CA ARG A 80 10.28 8.91 -1.24
C ARG A 80 9.27 7.81 -1.55
N PRO A 81 9.39 6.65 -0.88
CA PRO A 81 8.38 5.60 -1.02
C PRO A 81 7.00 6.07 -0.60
N VAL A 82 5.98 5.54 -1.24
CA VAL A 82 4.60 5.76 -0.85
C VAL A 82 4.26 4.74 0.23
N VAL A 83 4.11 5.19 1.46
CA VAL A 83 3.80 4.31 2.59
C VAL A 83 2.36 4.55 3.01
N LEU A 84 1.54 3.51 2.89
CA LEU A 84 0.13 3.59 3.25
C LEU A 84 -0.08 3.04 4.65
N ARG A 85 -0.81 3.79 5.45
CA ARG A 85 -1.15 3.40 6.82
C ARG A 85 -2.66 3.49 7.00
N SER A 86 -3.13 3.05 8.14
CA SER A 86 -4.57 3.02 8.39
C SER A 86 -5.24 4.37 8.16
N ASN A 87 -4.61 5.46 8.56
CA ASN A 87 -5.21 6.78 8.41
C ASN A 87 -5.25 7.27 6.96
N ASP A 88 -4.59 6.58 6.03
CA ASP A 88 -4.76 6.89 4.61
C ASP A 88 -6.09 6.40 4.09
N PHE A 89 -6.70 5.43 4.74
CA PHE A 89 -7.98 4.85 4.35
C PHE A 89 -9.12 5.29 5.24
N PHE A 90 -8.84 5.50 6.52
CA PHE A 90 -9.86 5.80 7.52
C PHE A 90 -9.52 7.13 8.19
N ARG A 91 -10.04 8.22 7.61
CA ARG A 91 -9.81 9.53 8.19
C ARG A 91 -10.82 9.78 9.29
N THR A 92 -10.30 10.25 10.42
CA THR A 92 -11.17 10.63 11.53
C THR A 92 -11.73 12.01 11.24
N PRO A 93 -13.06 12.17 11.21
CA PRO A 93 -13.65 13.51 11.03
C PRO A 93 -13.31 14.40 12.21
N ARG A 94 -13.20 15.66 11.96
CA ARG A 94 -12.96 16.65 13.01
C ARG A 94 -14.19 17.44 13.29
#